data_502866e848da0b3160d93aca18c7f534
#
_entry.id   502866e848da0b3160d93aca18c7f534
#
_cell.length_a   1.000
_cell.length_b   1.000
_cell.length_c   1.000
_cell.angle_alpha   90.00
_cell.angle_beta   90.00
_cell.angle_gamma   90.00
#
_symmetry.space_group_name_H-M   'P 1'
#
loop_
_entity.id
_entity.type
_entity.pdbx_description
1 polymer ?
#
loop_
_entity_poly.entity_id
_entity_poly.type
_entity_poly.pdbx_seq_one_letter_code
_entity_poly.pdbx_strand_id
1 'polypeptide(L)'
;MTAHSSTIDSLTFHVSLVGFVYILTYLFVDGITRFMSSELSQMYWGFFFIWALIIAYIVRRIMEKLRLDYLIDEESMRRITGLSVDFLVIAAITAISLTVVWAFIIPIVIISIVAGTTTLIWILYFGQRLWDEYTLERITGLYGMETGTIATGVMLVE
;
A
#
# COMPACT_ATOMS: atom_id res chain seq x y z
N MET A 1 6.42 23.47 27.80
CA MET A 1 5.10 22.89 27.51
C MET A 1 5.10 21.47 28.04
N THR A 2 4.44 21.25 29.16
CA THR A 2 4.32 19.93 29.77
C THR A 2 3.28 19.13 29.02
N ALA A 3 3.70 18.04 28.34
CA ALA A 3 2.78 17.10 27.74
C ALA A 3 1.93 16.50 28.87
N HIS A 4 0.64 16.80 28.87
CA HIS A 4 -0.29 16.14 29.77
C HIS A 4 -0.41 14.67 29.37
N SER A 5 -0.09 13.79 30.30
CA SER A 5 -0.20 12.32 30.17
C SER A 5 -1.65 11.77 30.07
N SER A 6 -2.62 12.65 29.88
CA SER A 6 -4.04 12.32 29.79
C SER A 6 -4.58 12.24 28.35
N THR A 7 -3.75 12.55 27.35
CA THR A 7 -4.10 12.29 25.95
C THR A 7 -3.57 10.92 25.58
N ILE A 8 -4.47 10.01 25.25
CA ILE A 8 -4.10 8.78 24.55
C ILE A 8 -3.25 9.21 23.37
N ASP A 9 -2.01 8.71 23.32
CA ASP A 9 -1.11 9.01 22.22
C ASP A 9 -1.81 8.63 20.92
N SER A 10 -2.08 9.63 20.07
CA SER A 10 -2.80 9.44 18.81
C SER A 10 -2.17 8.32 18.00
N LEU A 11 -0.85 8.23 17.98
CA LEU A 11 -0.13 7.18 17.28
C LEU A 11 -0.47 5.78 17.83
N THR A 12 -0.45 5.63 19.18
CA THR A 12 -0.76 4.35 19.83
C THR A 12 -2.18 3.90 19.52
N PHE A 13 -3.14 4.82 19.53
CA PHE A 13 -4.53 4.51 19.16
C PHE A 13 -4.63 4.01 17.72
N HIS A 14 -3.99 4.70 16.76
CA HIS A 14 -4.06 4.34 15.35
C HIS A 14 -3.33 3.03 15.04
N VAL A 15 -2.17 2.80 15.66
CA VAL A 15 -1.47 1.50 15.56
C VAL A 15 -2.36 0.37 16.11
N SER A 16 -3.03 0.60 17.23
CA SER A 16 -3.96 -0.37 17.80
C SER A 16 -5.15 -0.64 16.89
N LEU A 17 -5.68 0.40 16.23
CA LEU A 17 -6.77 0.28 15.27
C LEU A 17 -6.35 -0.54 14.03
N VAL A 18 -5.15 -0.29 13.50
CA VAL A 18 -4.57 -1.08 12.40
C VAL A 18 -4.37 -2.53 12.83
N GLY A 19 -3.82 -2.76 14.03
CA GLY A 19 -3.66 -4.09 14.61
C GLY A 19 -5.01 -4.82 14.78
N PHE A 20 -6.04 -4.11 15.21
CA PHE A 20 -7.39 -4.67 15.32
C PHE A 20 -7.95 -5.11 13.96
N VAL A 21 -7.82 -4.27 12.92
CA VAL A 21 -8.21 -4.62 11.54
C VAL A 21 -7.43 -5.84 11.05
N TYR A 22 -6.13 -5.90 11.34
CA TYR A 22 -5.30 -7.04 10.97
C TYR A 22 -5.79 -8.35 11.63
N ILE A 23 -6.08 -8.31 12.94
CA ILE A 23 -6.60 -9.48 13.67
C ILE A 23 -7.96 -9.92 13.12
N LEU A 24 -8.87 -8.98 12.85
CA LEU A 24 -10.16 -9.29 12.24
C LEU A 24 -9.98 -9.95 10.87
N THR A 25 -9.07 -9.44 10.07
CA THR A 25 -8.76 -10.01 8.75
C THR A 25 -8.21 -11.42 8.88
N TYR A 26 -7.28 -11.62 9.81
CA TYR A 26 -6.71 -12.93 10.09
C TYR A 26 -7.79 -13.96 10.47
N LEU A 27 -8.64 -13.61 11.44
CA LEU A 27 -9.73 -14.47 11.87
C LEU A 27 -10.72 -14.78 10.76
N PHE A 28 -11.02 -13.79 9.93
CA PHE A 28 -11.90 -13.96 8.78
C PHE A 28 -11.32 -14.93 7.76
N VAL A 29 -10.06 -14.73 7.35
CA VAL A 29 -9.39 -15.60 6.37
C VAL A 29 -9.20 -17.00 6.94
N ASP A 30 -8.73 -17.15 8.20
CA ASP A 30 -8.56 -18.43 8.86
C ASP A 30 -9.91 -19.18 8.96
N GLY A 31 -10.98 -18.49 9.35
CA GLY A 31 -12.31 -19.08 9.47
C GLY A 31 -12.84 -19.62 8.14
N ILE A 32 -12.66 -18.88 7.05
CA ILE A 32 -13.12 -19.29 5.70
C ILE A 32 -12.24 -20.44 5.17
N THR A 33 -10.94 -20.34 5.30
CA THR A 33 -9.99 -21.31 4.72
C THR A 33 -10.06 -22.68 5.38
N ARG A 34 -10.58 -22.80 6.60
CA ARG A 34 -10.80 -24.11 7.27
C ARG A 34 -11.77 -25.03 6.51
N PHE A 35 -12.64 -24.46 5.71
CA PHE A 35 -13.64 -25.23 4.95
C PHE A 35 -13.25 -25.41 3.46
N MET A 36 -12.03 -25.00 3.09
CA MET A 36 -11.56 -25.02 1.70
C MET A 36 -10.47 -26.06 1.48
N SER A 37 -10.26 -26.42 0.21
CA SER A 37 -9.10 -27.24 -0.18
C SER A 37 -7.79 -26.48 0.05
N SER A 38 -6.68 -27.21 0.18
CA SER A 38 -5.35 -26.60 0.43
C SER A 38 -4.93 -25.58 -0.63
N GLU A 39 -5.28 -25.81 -1.91
CA GLU A 39 -4.95 -24.91 -3.00
C GLU A 39 -5.72 -23.57 -2.92
N LEU A 40 -7.03 -23.66 -2.67
CA LEU A 40 -7.85 -22.46 -2.46
C LEU A 40 -7.45 -21.70 -1.21
N SER A 41 -7.12 -22.40 -0.13
CA SER A 41 -6.64 -21.77 1.10
C SER A 41 -5.37 -20.94 0.85
N GLN A 42 -4.37 -21.48 0.13
CA GLN A 42 -3.16 -20.74 -0.21
C GLN A 42 -3.46 -19.48 -1.04
N MET A 43 -4.41 -19.57 -1.97
CA MET A 43 -4.84 -18.43 -2.77
C MET A 43 -5.47 -17.33 -1.91
N TYR A 44 -6.36 -17.69 -0.97
CA TYR A 44 -6.98 -16.72 -0.04
C TYR A 44 -5.96 -16.04 0.85
N TRP A 45 -4.96 -16.76 1.35
CA TRP A 45 -3.85 -16.19 2.10
C TRP A 45 -2.97 -15.28 1.24
N GLY A 46 -2.77 -15.60 -0.04
CA GLY A 46 -2.04 -14.74 -0.99
C GLY A 46 -2.74 -13.39 -1.22
N PHE A 47 -4.06 -13.36 -1.14
CA PHE A 47 -4.87 -12.15 -1.26
C PHE A 47 -5.21 -11.48 0.08
N PHE A 48 -4.45 -11.78 1.14
CA PHE A 48 -4.71 -11.26 2.48
C PHE A 48 -4.89 -9.73 2.51
N PHE A 49 -4.08 -9.00 1.74
CA PHE A 49 -4.15 -7.53 1.68
C PHE A 49 -5.49 -7.01 1.13
N ILE A 50 -6.12 -7.73 0.20
CA ILE A 50 -7.44 -7.37 -0.34
C ILE A 50 -8.51 -7.53 0.74
N TRP A 51 -8.46 -8.65 1.49
CA TRP A 51 -9.37 -8.87 2.59
C TRP A 51 -9.19 -7.83 3.70
N ALA A 52 -7.93 -7.47 4.00
CA ALA A 52 -7.64 -6.40 4.96
C ALA A 52 -8.23 -5.07 4.53
N LEU A 53 -8.16 -4.72 3.24
CA LEU A 53 -8.75 -3.51 2.69
C LEU A 53 -10.28 -3.51 2.82
N ILE A 54 -10.93 -4.62 2.50
CA ILE A 54 -12.39 -4.75 2.62
C ILE A 54 -12.82 -4.61 4.08
N ILE A 55 -12.13 -5.29 5.01
CA ILE A 55 -12.44 -5.23 6.44
C ILE A 55 -12.16 -3.84 7.01
N ALA A 56 -11.06 -3.19 6.62
CA ALA A 56 -10.78 -1.81 7.01
C ALA A 56 -11.89 -0.86 6.55
N TYR A 57 -12.37 -1.03 5.33
CA TYR A 57 -13.49 -0.25 4.81
C TYR A 57 -14.78 -0.46 5.64
N ILE A 58 -15.09 -1.70 5.99
CA ILE A 58 -16.25 -2.03 6.83
C ILE A 58 -16.10 -1.39 8.22
N VAL A 59 -14.93 -1.53 8.85
CA VAL A 59 -14.64 -0.93 10.16
C VAL A 59 -14.81 0.59 10.09
N ARG A 60 -14.26 1.23 9.06
CA ARG A 60 -14.42 2.68 8.84
C ARG A 60 -15.90 3.07 8.73
N ARG A 61 -16.68 2.33 7.95
CA ARG A 61 -18.13 2.58 7.81
C ARG A 61 -18.90 2.41 9.12
N ILE A 62 -18.49 1.45 9.93
CA ILE A 62 -19.08 1.27 11.26
C ILE A 62 -18.73 2.46 12.17
N MET A 63 -17.48 2.92 12.15
CA MET A 63 -17.05 4.08 12.93
C MET A 63 -17.79 5.36 12.51
N GLU A 64 -17.94 5.60 11.20
CA GLU A 64 -18.73 6.73 10.67
C GLU A 64 -20.20 6.67 11.17
N LYS A 65 -20.82 5.49 11.10
CA LYS A 65 -22.21 5.31 11.58
C LYS A 65 -22.36 5.52 13.09
N LEU A 66 -21.34 5.19 13.86
CA LEU A 66 -21.29 5.42 15.31
C LEU A 66 -20.84 6.85 15.66
N ARG A 67 -20.55 7.70 14.68
CA ARG A 67 -20.04 9.07 14.85
C ARG A 67 -18.70 9.10 15.59
N LEU A 68 -17.84 8.10 15.35
CA LEU A 68 -16.50 7.98 15.92
C LEU A 68 -15.39 8.38 14.93
N ASP A 69 -15.76 8.93 13.79
CA ASP A 69 -14.86 9.41 12.72
C ASP A 69 -13.91 10.48 13.22
N TYR A 70 -14.31 11.30 14.19
CA TYR A 70 -13.45 12.33 14.82
C TYR A 70 -12.22 11.76 15.55
N LEU A 71 -12.21 10.46 15.84
CA LEU A 71 -11.05 9.78 16.46
C LEU A 71 -9.94 9.46 15.44
N ILE A 72 -10.26 9.49 14.15
CA ILE A 72 -9.30 9.19 13.10
C ILE A 72 -8.56 10.46 12.72
N ASP A 73 -7.27 10.51 13.06
CA ASP A 73 -6.36 11.56 12.66
C ASP A 73 -5.61 11.14 11.39
N GLU A 74 -5.83 11.88 10.30
CA GLU A 74 -5.23 11.57 9.00
C GLU A 74 -3.71 11.69 9.02
N GLU A 75 -3.14 12.60 9.79
CA GLU A 75 -1.70 12.78 9.89
C GLU A 75 -1.03 11.57 10.56
N SER A 76 -1.61 11.08 11.65
CA SER A 76 -1.15 9.86 12.33
C SER A 76 -1.24 8.64 11.41
N MET A 77 -2.35 8.49 10.66
CA MET A 77 -2.51 7.39 9.69
C MET A 77 -1.48 7.49 8.56
N ARG A 78 -1.20 8.68 8.05
CA ARG A 78 -0.17 8.90 7.02
C ARG A 78 1.22 8.51 7.51
N ARG A 79 1.58 8.86 8.75
CA ARG A 79 2.86 8.48 9.36
C ARG A 79 3.00 6.96 9.53
N ILE A 80 1.94 6.28 9.98
CA ILE A 80 1.92 4.82 10.10
C ILE A 80 2.07 4.17 8.73
N THR A 81 1.36 4.68 7.72
CA THR A 81 1.46 4.18 6.34
C THR A 81 2.87 4.35 5.80
N GLY A 82 3.48 5.53 5.96
CA GLY A 82 4.87 5.78 5.53
C GLY A 82 5.84 4.79 6.17
N LEU A 83 5.80 4.67 7.49
CA LEU A 83 6.64 3.73 8.22
C LEU A 83 6.44 2.28 7.74
N SER A 84 5.18 1.87 7.53
CA SER A 84 4.86 0.51 7.08
C SER A 84 5.40 0.24 5.67
N VAL A 85 5.33 1.23 4.77
CA VAL A 85 5.89 1.13 3.42
C VAL A 85 7.41 1.02 3.47
N ASP A 86 8.08 1.80 4.30
CA ASP A 86 9.55 1.73 4.46
C ASP A 86 9.98 0.34 4.93
N PHE A 87 9.33 -0.22 5.95
CA PHE A 87 9.59 -1.58 6.40
C PHE A 87 9.30 -2.63 5.32
N LEU A 88 8.23 -2.47 4.56
CA LEU A 88 7.87 -3.37 3.47
C LEU A 88 8.94 -3.36 2.37
N VAL A 89 9.44 -2.17 2.00
CA VAL A 89 10.50 -2.03 1.00
C VAL A 89 11.80 -2.70 1.48
N ILE A 90 12.20 -2.44 2.74
CA ILE A 90 13.40 -3.07 3.32
C ILE A 90 13.25 -4.60 3.35
N ALA A 91 12.10 -5.10 3.80
CA ALA A 91 11.83 -6.53 3.85
C ALA A 91 11.84 -7.16 2.45
N ALA A 92 11.22 -6.50 1.47
CA ALA A 92 11.21 -6.95 0.08
C ALA A 92 12.62 -7.05 -0.51
N ILE A 93 13.45 -6.01 -0.32
CA ILE A 93 14.85 -6.01 -0.81
C ILE A 93 15.66 -7.10 -0.12
N THR A 94 15.46 -7.28 1.20
CA THR A 94 16.19 -8.30 1.97
C THR A 94 15.78 -9.72 1.58
N ALA A 95 14.53 -9.93 1.15
CA ALA A 95 14.03 -11.22 0.69
C ALA A 95 14.53 -11.62 -0.71
N ILE A 96 15.12 -10.69 -1.47
CA ILE A 96 15.62 -10.97 -2.81
C ILE A 96 16.84 -11.90 -2.75
N SER A 97 16.72 -13.09 -3.32
CA SER A 97 17.84 -13.99 -3.51
C SER A 97 18.73 -13.51 -4.65
N LEU A 98 19.92 -13.01 -4.33
CA LEU A 98 20.88 -12.54 -5.33
C LEU A 98 21.26 -13.63 -6.33
N THR A 99 21.32 -14.89 -5.90
CA THR A 99 21.62 -16.03 -6.79
C THR A 99 20.54 -16.21 -7.86
N VAL A 100 19.26 -16.07 -7.47
CA VAL A 100 18.12 -16.17 -8.40
C VAL A 100 18.13 -14.97 -9.35
N VAL A 101 18.34 -13.76 -8.83
CA VAL A 101 18.40 -12.55 -9.67
C VAL A 101 19.51 -12.68 -10.71
N TRP A 102 20.69 -13.15 -10.31
CA TRP A 102 21.82 -13.32 -11.23
C TRP A 102 21.53 -14.36 -12.33
N ALA A 103 20.87 -15.46 -11.98
CA ALA A 103 20.47 -16.48 -12.95
C ALA A 103 19.43 -15.97 -13.97
N PHE A 104 18.58 -15.01 -13.58
CA PHE A 104 17.51 -14.46 -14.41
C PHE A 104 17.73 -12.99 -14.80
N ILE A 105 18.98 -12.49 -14.73
CA ILE A 105 19.24 -11.07 -14.95
C ILE A 105 18.80 -10.59 -16.34
N ILE A 106 19.01 -11.39 -17.37
CA ILE A 106 18.63 -11.02 -18.74
C ILE A 106 17.12 -10.87 -18.90
N PRO A 107 16.28 -11.86 -18.54
CA PRO A 107 14.83 -11.70 -18.55
C PRO A 107 14.33 -10.51 -17.69
N ILE A 108 14.91 -10.32 -16.50
CA ILE A 108 14.53 -9.22 -15.61
C ILE A 108 14.79 -7.87 -16.28
N VAL A 109 15.97 -7.66 -16.85
CA VAL A 109 16.34 -6.42 -17.54
C VAL A 109 15.42 -6.16 -18.74
N ILE A 110 15.18 -7.18 -19.56
CA ILE A 110 14.31 -7.05 -20.74
C ILE A 110 12.89 -6.65 -20.30
N ILE A 111 12.31 -7.37 -19.32
CA ILE A 111 10.96 -7.10 -18.82
C ILE A 111 10.88 -5.68 -18.22
N SER A 112 11.89 -5.28 -17.45
CA SER A 112 11.93 -3.95 -16.83
C SER A 112 11.99 -2.82 -17.87
N ILE A 113 12.81 -2.97 -18.90
CA ILE A 113 12.92 -1.99 -19.99
C ILE A 113 11.60 -1.93 -20.77
N VAL A 114 11.06 -3.07 -21.17
CA VAL A 114 9.80 -3.14 -21.92
C VAL A 114 8.65 -2.57 -21.12
N ALA A 115 8.50 -2.99 -19.87
CA ALA A 115 7.43 -2.50 -18.99
C ALA A 115 7.58 -1.00 -18.76
N GLY A 116 8.74 -0.51 -18.34
CA GLY A 116 8.98 0.91 -18.09
C GLY A 116 8.74 1.78 -19.32
N THR A 117 9.22 1.35 -20.49
CA THR A 117 9.03 2.08 -21.75
C THR A 117 7.56 2.08 -22.16
N THR A 118 6.88 0.94 -22.06
CA THR A 118 5.44 0.84 -22.38
C THR A 118 4.60 1.72 -21.46
N THR A 119 4.87 1.71 -20.16
CA THR A 119 4.21 2.57 -19.17
C THR A 119 4.44 4.04 -19.51
N LEU A 120 5.68 4.43 -19.85
CA LEU A 120 6.00 5.82 -20.21
C LEU A 120 5.22 6.27 -21.46
N ILE A 121 5.22 5.47 -22.53
CA ILE A 121 4.50 5.78 -23.76
C ILE A 121 2.99 5.91 -23.47
N TRP A 122 2.44 5.01 -22.67
CA TRP A 122 1.03 5.00 -22.30
C TRP A 122 0.64 6.26 -21.51
N ILE A 123 1.41 6.59 -20.50
CA ILE A 123 1.17 7.77 -19.67
C ILE A 123 1.34 9.08 -20.46
N LEU A 124 2.36 9.16 -21.32
CA LEU A 124 2.54 10.32 -22.22
C LEU A 124 1.35 10.48 -23.17
N TYR A 125 0.91 9.39 -23.79
CA TYR A 125 -0.19 9.42 -24.76
C TYR A 125 -1.53 9.84 -24.14
N PHE A 126 -1.85 9.30 -22.97
CA PHE A 126 -3.10 9.64 -22.27
C PHE A 126 -2.97 10.92 -21.46
N GLY A 127 -1.86 11.16 -20.81
CA GLY A 127 -1.65 12.33 -19.97
C GLY A 127 -1.78 13.65 -20.74
N GLN A 128 -1.24 13.72 -21.95
CA GLN A 128 -1.37 14.89 -22.82
C GLN A 128 -2.81 15.17 -23.28
N ARG A 129 -3.69 14.19 -23.20
CA ARG A 129 -5.10 14.31 -23.61
C ARG A 129 -6.04 14.55 -22.43
N LEU A 130 -5.63 14.19 -21.22
CA LEU A 130 -6.46 14.28 -20.03
C LEU A 130 -6.25 15.56 -19.24
N TRP A 131 -5.07 16.17 -19.37
CA TRP A 131 -4.70 17.35 -18.58
C TRP A 131 -4.20 18.48 -19.48
N ASP A 132 -4.84 19.64 -19.34
CA ASP A 132 -4.45 20.87 -20.03
C ASP A 132 -3.45 21.70 -19.22
N GLU A 133 -3.47 21.57 -17.88
CA GLU A 133 -2.60 22.30 -16.96
C GLU A 133 -1.69 21.36 -16.17
N TYR A 134 -0.43 21.79 -15.95
CA TYR A 134 0.59 21.04 -15.21
C TYR A 134 0.82 19.62 -15.75
N THR A 135 0.72 19.48 -17.08
CA THR A 135 0.73 18.18 -17.75
C THR A 135 2.02 17.40 -17.47
N LEU A 136 3.17 18.06 -17.48
CA LEU A 136 4.47 17.41 -17.25
C LEU A 136 4.62 16.91 -15.82
N GLU A 137 4.27 17.73 -14.82
CA GLU A 137 4.36 17.34 -13.41
C GLU A 137 3.42 16.15 -13.13
N ARG A 138 2.20 16.20 -13.64
CA ARG A 138 1.23 15.11 -13.46
C ARG A 138 1.68 13.81 -14.14
N ILE A 139 2.23 13.91 -15.36
CA ILE A 139 2.78 12.77 -16.10
C ILE A 139 3.96 12.18 -15.34
N THR A 140 4.88 13.01 -14.86
CA THR A 140 6.06 12.57 -14.13
C THR A 140 5.68 11.92 -12.80
N GLY A 141 4.75 12.53 -12.06
CA GLY A 141 4.23 11.95 -10.82
C GLY A 141 3.53 10.61 -11.05
N LEU A 142 2.67 10.52 -12.08
CA LEU A 142 1.98 9.29 -12.41
C LEU A 142 2.95 8.18 -12.85
N TYR A 143 3.95 8.53 -13.67
CA TYR A 143 4.99 7.58 -14.07
C TYR A 143 5.77 7.03 -12.87
N GLY A 144 6.11 7.91 -11.93
CA GLY A 144 6.78 7.51 -10.69
C GLY A 144 5.91 6.60 -9.81
N MET A 145 4.60 6.84 -9.77
CA MET A 145 3.66 5.98 -9.04
C MET A 145 3.51 4.60 -9.68
N GLU A 146 3.42 4.54 -11.01
CA GLU A 146 3.21 3.29 -11.75
C GLU A 146 4.47 2.41 -11.84
N THR A 147 5.65 3.04 -11.85
CA THR A 147 6.94 2.32 -11.93
C THR A 147 7.60 2.12 -10.57
N GLY A 148 7.12 2.79 -9.53
CA GLY A 148 7.67 2.73 -8.19
C GLY A 148 6.59 2.66 -7.13
N THR A 149 6.55 3.68 -6.28
CA THR A 149 5.57 3.86 -5.22
C THR A 149 4.96 5.25 -5.29
N ILE A 150 3.87 5.47 -4.55
CA ILE A 150 3.27 6.81 -4.39
C ILE A 150 4.33 7.83 -3.94
N ALA A 151 5.20 7.43 -3.00
CA ALA A 151 6.30 8.28 -2.52
C ALA A 151 7.27 8.66 -3.65
N THR A 152 7.61 7.73 -4.54
CA THR A 152 8.46 7.98 -5.71
C THR A 152 7.80 8.98 -6.66
N GLY A 153 6.49 8.85 -6.90
CA GLY A 153 5.75 9.79 -7.73
C GLY A 153 5.72 11.20 -7.16
N VAL A 154 5.54 11.34 -5.86
CA VAL A 154 5.56 12.65 -5.17
C VAL A 154 6.95 13.29 -5.25
N MET A 155 8.02 12.54 -4.98
CA MET A 155 9.41 13.04 -5.06
C MET A 155 9.82 13.53 -6.46
N LEU A 156 9.20 12.99 -7.50
CA LEU A 156 9.51 13.42 -8.88
C LEU A 156 8.80 14.72 -9.28
N VAL A 157 7.84 15.17 -8.48
CA VAL A 157 7.05 16.39 -8.72
C VAL A 157 7.53 17.56 -7.85
N GLU A 158 8.22 17.27 -6.72
CA GLU A 158 8.87 18.28 -5.87
C GLU A 158 10.17 18.79 -6.50
#